data_508e4462e279de70633bccf970e6d4c3
#
_entry.id   508e4462e279de70633bccf970e6d4c3
#
_cell.length_a   1.000
_cell.length_b   1.000
_cell.length_c   1.000
_cell.angle_alpha   90.00
_cell.angle_beta   90.00
_cell.angle_gamma   90.00
#
_symmetry.space_group_name_H-M   'P 1'
#
loop_
_entity.id
_entity.type
_entity.pdbx_description
1 polymer ?
#
loop_
_entity_poly.entity_id
_entity_poly.type
_entity_poly.pdbx_seq_one_letter_code
_entity_poly.pdbx_strand_id
1 'polypeptide(L)'
;MPEYPYHKSLRLQNFTVFKDTQFEFSPGVNAIIGENGSGKTHLLKAMYAYNRPPSRDVPDIDAALRQLFQTERVSDIVRSDTKPGSLLEVTGNYGDQDWTYAAHRLPKASNGAGFGDGSGDGSGSGSGAGFGDGAGDGSGANRDAHVVKSGEVKMTQPVFIPSMDMMGHTKGFREAYNSVVLDFDLTCYDILNLFNLKSRVTANGSVPDASHSRLANLLGGEIVADDSSGRFFLKTATGRTDMPMVAEGLRKIASLVRLQSNNWLVPGSTLYWDEPEVNLNPILMQVLIESVLSLSRHGVQVFLTTHSYVVLKELDLQADDDDRIRFFSLQGNQKNGTEVSSTDDFTTLIPNSILNEYSSLYDRDLTRSTGRSRTGERIR
;
A
#
# COMPACT_ATOMS: atom_id res chain seq x y z
N MET A 1 18.21 20.90 0.95
CA MET A 1 16.76 20.63 1.07
C MET A 1 16.36 19.80 -0.12
N PRO A 2 15.40 18.87 0.00
CA PRO A 2 14.95 18.11 -1.16
C PRO A 2 14.39 19.09 -2.22
N GLU A 3 14.71 18.81 -3.47
CA GLU A 3 14.33 19.65 -4.61
C GLU A 3 12.83 19.52 -4.94
N TYR A 4 12.21 18.40 -4.51
CA TYR A 4 10.82 18.04 -4.81
C TYR A 4 9.98 17.94 -3.53
N PRO A 5 8.66 18.24 -3.61
CA PRO A 5 7.77 18.06 -2.49
C PRO A 5 7.64 16.57 -2.13
N TYR A 6 7.52 16.28 -0.84
CA TYR A 6 7.41 14.92 -0.29
C TYR A 6 6.50 14.91 0.94
N HIS A 7 6.05 13.72 1.35
CA HIS A 7 5.33 13.55 2.62
C HIS A 7 6.28 13.74 3.77
N LYS A 8 6.03 14.75 4.60
CA LYS A 8 6.86 15.05 5.78
C LYS A 8 6.33 14.33 7.02
N SER A 9 5.01 14.30 7.18
CA SER A 9 4.38 13.70 8.38
C SER A 9 2.99 13.15 8.09
N LEU A 10 2.56 12.25 8.97
CA LEU A 10 1.21 11.70 9.01
C LEU A 10 0.82 11.43 10.46
N ARG A 11 -0.42 11.74 10.84
CA ARG A 11 -1.03 11.33 12.09
C ARG A 11 -2.31 10.57 11.80
N LEU A 12 -2.45 9.42 12.42
CA LEU A 12 -3.61 8.53 12.31
C LEU A 12 -4.29 8.45 13.67
N GLN A 13 -5.54 8.93 13.76
CA GLN A 13 -6.36 8.83 14.96
C GLN A 13 -7.57 7.94 14.71
N ASN A 14 -7.77 6.93 15.54
CA ASN A 14 -8.85 5.95 15.44
C ASN A 14 -8.96 5.28 14.06
N PHE A 15 -7.83 5.14 13.36
CA PHE A 15 -7.75 4.55 12.03
C PHE A 15 -7.32 3.09 12.12
N THR A 16 -8.21 2.15 11.81
CA THR A 16 -7.98 0.70 11.85
C THR A 16 -7.33 0.24 13.16
N VAL A 17 -6.03 -0.07 13.18
CA VAL A 17 -5.27 -0.49 14.37
C VAL A 17 -4.62 0.68 15.11
N PHE A 18 -4.57 1.87 14.50
CA PHE A 18 -3.95 3.05 15.07
C PHE A 18 -4.93 3.82 15.96
N LYS A 19 -4.56 4.06 17.22
CA LYS A 19 -5.36 4.85 18.15
C LYS A 19 -5.07 6.34 18.03
N ASP A 20 -3.82 6.68 18.14
CA ASP A 20 -3.27 8.02 17.91
C ASP A 20 -1.77 7.85 17.68
N THR A 21 -1.37 7.84 16.42
CA THR A 21 0.00 7.50 16.02
C THR A 21 0.49 8.53 15.02
N GLN A 22 1.67 9.08 15.27
CA GLN A 22 2.32 10.09 14.44
C GLN A 22 3.56 9.51 13.79
N PHE A 23 3.76 9.87 12.53
CA PHE A 23 4.91 9.51 11.70
C PHE A 23 5.58 10.77 11.18
N GLU A 24 6.91 10.77 11.16
CA GLU A 24 7.72 11.77 10.49
C GLU A 24 8.62 11.06 9.48
N PHE A 25 8.45 11.41 8.20
CA PHE A 25 9.05 10.66 7.11
C PHE A 25 10.32 11.30 6.58
N SER A 26 11.20 10.45 6.04
CA SER A 26 12.34 10.84 5.23
C SER A 26 11.88 11.23 3.82
N PRO A 27 12.52 12.20 3.17
CA PRO A 27 12.27 12.50 1.76
C PRO A 27 12.73 11.38 0.80
N GLY A 28 13.55 10.45 1.29
CA GLY A 28 14.07 9.33 0.54
C GLY A 28 13.30 8.03 0.79
N VAL A 29 13.96 7.04 1.40
CA VAL A 29 13.39 5.73 1.69
C VAL A 29 12.83 5.67 3.10
N ASN A 30 11.62 5.15 3.24
CA ASN A 30 10.95 4.88 4.51
C ASN A 30 10.65 3.39 4.59
N ALA A 31 11.42 2.65 5.39
CA ALA A 31 11.29 1.21 5.56
C ALA A 31 10.48 0.89 6.82
N ILE A 32 9.35 0.21 6.66
CA ILE A 32 8.39 -0.03 7.74
C ILE A 32 8.38 -1.52 8.07
N ILE A 33 8.78 -1.86 9.31
CA ILE A 33 8.74 -3.22 9.83
C ILE A 33 7.69 -3.37 10.93
N GLY A 34 7.37 -4.59 11.28
CA GLY A 34 6.46 -4.93 12.37
C GLY A 34 5.84 -6.31 12.16
N GLU A 35 5.23 -6.82 13.21
CA GLU A 35 4.52 -8.10 13.16
C GLU A 35 3.30 -8.07 12.23
N ASN A 36 2.76 -9.25 11.92
CA ASN A 36 1.51 -9.36 11.18
C ASN A 36 0.38 -8.68 11.96
N GLY A 37 -0.44 -7.91 11.25
CA GLY A 37 -1.53 -7.15 11.88
C GLY A 37 -1.12 -5.86 12.58
N SER A 38 0.15 -5.45 12.56
CA SER A 38 0.60 -4.17 13.15
C SER A 38 0.15 -2.92 12.38
N GLY A 39 -0.39 -3.08 11.15
CA GLY A 39 -0.94 -1.98 10.36
C GLY A 39 -0.03 -1.45 9.25
N LYS A 40 1.05 -2.12 8.89
CA LYS A 40 1.99 -1.69 7.83
C LYS A 40 1.27 -1.39 6.50
N THR A 41 0.54 -2.36 5.96
CA THR A 41 -0.24 -2.19 4.73
C THR A 41 -1.33 -1.14 4.89
N HIS A 42 -1.96 -1.03 6.07
CA HIS A 42 -2.98 -0.01 6.34
C HIS A 42 -2.40 1.41 6.31
N LEU A 43 -1.19 1.60 6.82
CA LEU A 43 -0.45 2.86 6.72
C LEU A 43 -0.21 3.24 5.26
N LEU A 44 0.33 2.32 4.46
CA LEU A 44 0.56 2.57 3.03
C LEU A 44 -0.73 2.90 2.29
N LYS A 45 -1.81 2.15 2.54
CA LYS A 45 -3.12 2.37 1.92
C LYS A 45 -3.75 3.71 2.32
N ALA A 46 -3.59 4.14 3.57
CA ALA A 46 -4.08 5.44 4.03
C ALA A 46 -3.38 6.59 3.27
N MET A 47 -2.05 6.53 3.17
CA MET A 47 -1.27 7.52 2.43
C MET A 47 -1.59 7.49 0.93
N TYR A 48 -1.72 6.30 0.35
CA TYR A 48 -2.07 6.13 -1.05
C TYR A 48 -3.45 6.71 -1.39
N ALA A 49 -4.47 6.44 -0.55
CA ALA A 49 -5.82 6.95 -0.74
C ALA A 49 -5.85 8.47 -0.88
N TYR A 50 -5.06 9.14 -0.05
CA TYR A 50 -4.97 10.60 -0.05
C TYR A 50 -4.22 11.15 -1.27
N ASN A 51 -3.15 10.47 -1.69
CA ASN A 51 -2.31 10.92 -2.81
C ASN A 51 -2.92 10.62 -4.18
N ARG A 52 -3.81 9.65 -4.22
CA ARG A 52 -4.41 9.22 -5.46
C ARG A 52 -5.29 10.32 -6.06
N PRO A 53 -5.05 10.73 -7.32
CA PRO A 53 -5.92 11.69 -7.97
C PRO A 53 -7.31 11.10 -8.19
N PRO A 54 -8.37 11.91 -8.11
CA PRO A 54 -9.72 11.50 -8.44
C PRO A 54 -9.81 10.96 -9.87
N SER A 55 -10.65 9.95 -10.07
CA SER A 55 -10.99 9.40 -11.38
C SER A 55 -12.50 9.23 -11.50
N ARG A 56 -12.99 8.88 -12.70
CA ARG A 56 -14.42 8.63 -12.91
C ARG A 56 -14.96 7.54 -11.98
N ASP A 57 -14.19 6.47 -11.79
CA ASP A 57 -14.61 5.28 -11.02
C ASP A 57 -14.32 5.43 -9.51
N VAL A 58 -13.43 6.35 -9.16
CA VAL A 58 -13.03 6.66 -7.77
C VAL A 58 -12.97 8.18 -7.62
N PRO A 59 -14.11 8.83 -7.41
CA PRO A 59 -14.24 10.29 -7.51
C PRO A 59 -13.63 11.04 -6.32
N ASP A 60 -13.49 10.39 -5.18
CA ASP A 60 -13.05 11.02 -3.94
C ASP A 60 -12.29 10.04 -3.04
N ILE A 61 -11.80 10.55 -1.91
CA ILE A 61 -11.04 9.77 -0.93
C ILE A 61 -11.93 8.73 -0.23
N ASP A 62 -13.23 8.98 -0.06
CA ASP A 62 -14.15 8.02 0.55
C ASP A 62 -14.30 6.78 -0.34
N ALA A 63 -14.47 6.99 -1.64
CA ALA A 63 -14.52 5.92 -2.62
C ALA A 63 -13.18 5.15 -2.66
N ALA A 64 -12.04 5.86 -2.60
CA ALA A 64 -10.72 5.24 -2.55
C ALA A 64 -10.54 4.39 -1.30
N LEU A 65 -10.87 4.90 -0.11
CA LEU A 65 -10.77 4.17 1.14
C LEU A 65 -11.66 2.92 1.16
N ARG A 66 -12.92 3.03 0.69
CA ARG A 66 -13.82 1.87 0.62
C ARG A 66 -13.27 0.76 -0.29
N GLN A 67 -12.73 1.12 -1.44
CA GLN A 67 -12.16 0.14 -2.38
C GLN A 67 -10.81 -0.42 -1.90
N LEU A 68 -9.97 0.38 -1.24
CA LEU A 68 -8.70 -0.06 -0.67
C LEU A 68 -8.86 -1.02 0.51
N PHE A 69 -9.89 -0.79 1.33
CA PHE A 69 -10.18 -1.62 2.51
C PHE A 69 -11.30 -2.62 2.29
N GLN A 70 -11.86 -2.69 1.08
CA GLN A 70 -12.93 -3.60 0.68
C GLN A 70 -14.12 -3.53 1.67
N THR A 71 -14.56 -2.32 1.98
CA THR A 71 -15.63 -2.06 2.93
C THR A 71 -16.78 -1.27 2.29
N GLU A 72 -17.99 -1.47 2.78
CA GLU A 72 -19.15 -0.74 2.28
C GLU A 72 -19.16 0.73 2.75
N ARG A 73 -18.64 0.97 3.95
CA ARG A 73 -18.66 2.30 4.58
C ARG A 73 -17.29 2.66 5.16
N VAL A 74 -16.91 3.93 5.04
CA VAL A 74 -15.69 4.44 5.67
C VAL A 74 -15.74 4.28 7.20
N SER A 75 -16.93 4.35 7.80
CA SER A 75 -17.11 4.10 9.24
C SER A 75 -16.61 2.73 9.71
N ASP A 76 -16.48 1.76 8.82
CA ASP A 76 -15.98 0.41 9.15
C ASP A 76 -14.45 0.38 9.28
N ILE A 77 -13.77 1.41 8.78
CA ILE A 77 -12.31 1.61 8.92
C ILE A 77 -11.98 2.26 10.28
N VAL A 78 -12.98 2.86 10.96
CA VAL A 78 -12.80 3.42 12.29
C VAL A 78 -12.48 2.31 13.28
N ARG A 79 -11.50 2.54 14.15
CA ARG A 79 -11.03 1.56 15.14
C ARG A 79 -12.19 0.90 15.89
N SER A 80 -12.16 -0.42 15.97
CA SER A 80 -13.32 -1.24 16.42
C SER A 80 -13.65 -1.12 17.90
N ASP A 81 -12.71 -0.70 18.75
CA ASP A 81 -12.91 -0.52 20.19
C ASP A 81 -13.40 0.89 20.59
N THR A 82 -13.59 1.78 19.62
CA THR A 82 -14.14 3.12 19.87
C THR A 82 -15.67 3.11 19.96
N LYS A 83 -16.23 4.13 20.62
CA LYS A 83 -17.68 4.27 20.73
C LYS A 83 -18.30 4.76 19.41
N PRO A 84 -19.60 4.49 19.15
CA PRO A 84 -20.32 5.16 18.09
C PRO A 84 -20.21 6.70 18.23
N GLY A 85 -20.03 7.40 17.12
CA GLY A 85 -19.77 8.83 17.10
C GLY A 85 -18.30 9.23 17.26
N SER A 86 -17.39 8.29 17.58
CA SER A 86 -15.96 8.58 17.61
C SER A 86 -15.47 9.03 16.24
N LEU A 87 -14.58 10.01 16.24
CA LEU A 87 -13.96 10.56 15.04
C LEU A 87 -12.73 9.74 14.67
N LEU A 88 -12.67 9.29 13.43
CA LEU A 88 -11.44 8.93 12.74
C LEU A 88 -10.88 10.20 12.14
N GLU A 89 -9.60 10.47 12.36
CA GLU A 89 -8.91 11.61 11.76
C GLU A 89 -7.56 11.18 11.20
N VAL A 90 -7.27 11.65 9.98
CA VAL A 90 -5.99 11.49 9.31
C VAL A 90 -5.51 12.87 8.93
N THR A 91 -4.38 13.28 9.48
CA THR A 91 -3.73 14.55 9.14
C THR A 91 -2.36 14.29 8.60
N GLY A 92 -1.94 15.04 7.60
CA GLY A 92 -0.63 14.88 6.99
C GLY A 92 -0.11 16.18 6.42
N ASN A 93 1.19 16.16 6.08
CA ASN A 93 1.86 17.26 5.41
C ASN A 93 2.54 16.73 4.15
N TYR A 94 2.35 17.42 3.03
CA TYR A 94 3.04 17.16 1.77
C TYR A 94 3.63 18.47 1.23
N GLY A 95 4.95 18.49 1.08
CA GLY A 95 5.66 19.73 0.78
C GLY A 95 5.44 20.77 1.88
N ASP A 96 4.77 21.88 1.57
CA ASP A 96 4.43 22.94 2.52
C ASP A 96 2.92 23.04 2.79
N GLN A 97 2.18 22.00 2.46
CA GLN A 97 0.72 21.97 2.59
C GLN A 97 0.27 20.90 3.58
N ASP A 98 -0.53 21.33 4.56
CA ASP A 98 -1.23 20.44 5.47
C ASP A 98 -2.56 20.01 4.90
N TRP A 99 -2.96 18.80 5.23
CA TRP A 99 -4.25 18.25 4.87
C TRP A 99 -4.86 17.45 6.00
N THR A 100 -6.17 17.40 6.03
CA THR A 100 -6.95 16.64 7.03
C THR A 100 -8.09 15.91 6.36
N TYR A 101 -8.30 14.68 6.78
CA TYR A 101 -9.48 13.88 6.47
C TYR A 101 -10.11 13.40 7.76
N ALA A 102 -11.44 13.48 7.87
CA ALA A 102 -12.16 13.03 9.06
C ALA A 102 -13.45 12.29 8.69
N ALA A 103 -13.75 11.23 9.45
CA ALA A 103 -14.98 10.44 9.32
C ALA A 103 -15.50 10.00 10.69
N HIS A 104 -16.82 9.92 10.86
CA HIS A 104 -17.45 9.46 12.09
C HIS A 104 -17.74 7.97 12.06
N ARG A 105 -17.57 7.31 13.20
CA ARG A 105 -18.04 5.94 13.39
C ARG A 105 -19.55 5.91 13.53
N LEU A 106 -20.23 5.28 12.59
CA LEU A 106 -21.68 5.06 12.69
C LEU A 106 -22.01 3.92 13.68
N PRO A 107 -23.21 3.95 14.27
CA PRO A 107 -23.74 2.80 14.98
C PRO A 107 -23.83 1.60 14.03
N LYS A 108 -23.47 0.40 14.52
CA LYS A 108 -23.78 -0.81 13.78
C LYS A 108 -25.29 -0.87 13.59
N ALA A 109 -25.75 -1.06 12.35
CA ALA A 109 -27.16 -1.34 12.09
C ALA A 109 -27.55 -2.55 12.96
N SER A 110 -28.51 -2.36 13.85
CA SER A 110 -29.08 -3.48 14.60
C SER A 110 -29.75 -4.41 13.58
N ASN A 111 -29.19 -5.59 13.37
CA ASN A 111 -29.90 -6.68 12.71
C ASN A 111 -31.07 -7.11 13.62
N GLY A 112 -32.10 -6.27 13.65
CA GLY A 112 -33.29 -6.45 14.44
C GLY A 112 -34.53 -6.33 13.54
N ALA A 113 -34.77 -7.39 12.80
CA ALA A 113 -36.12 -7.79 12.45
C ALA A 113 -36.15 -9.32 12.42
N GLY A 114 -36.41 -9.89 13.59
CA GLY A 114 -36.93 -11.23 13.64
C GLY A 114 -38.17 -11.29 12.74
N PHE A 115 -38.19 -12.22 11.83
CA PHE A 115 -39.40 -12.64 11.16
C PHE A 115 -40.36 -13.09 12.25
N GLY A 116 -41.24 -12.18 12.69
CA GLY A 116 -42.45 -12.51 13.43
C GLY A 116 -43.40 -13.15 12.44
N ASP A 117 -43.54 -14.46 12.57
CA ASP A 117 -44.65 -15.21 11.99
C ASP A 117 -45.94 -14.73 12.65
N GLY A 118 -46.68 -13.89 11.93
CA GLY A 118 -47.95 -13.30 12.36
C GLY A 118 -49.01 -13.54 11.27
N SER A 119 -49.60 -14.74 11.31
CA SER A 119 -50.88 -15.00 10.68
C SER A 119 -51.96 -14.12 11.31
N GLY A 120 -52.54 -13.22 10.53
CA GLY A 120 -53.64 -12.38 10.94
C GLY A 120 -54.45 -11.90 9.73
N ASP A 121 -55.55 -12.59 9.48
CA ASP A 121 -56.65 -12.18 8.59
C ASP A 121 -57.21 -10.80 8.95
N GLY A 122 -57.49 -9.99 7.94
CA GLY A 122 -58.17 -8.71 8.17
C GLY A 122 -58.45 -7.93 6.89
N SER A 123 -59.58 -8.21 6.28
CA SER A 123 -60.19 -7.47 5.18
C SER A 123 -60.48 -6.01 5.56
N GLY A 124 -60.18 -5.05 4.69
CA GLY A 124 -60.58 -3.65 4.82
C GLY A 124 -60.30 -2.86 3.54
N SER A 125 -61.38 -2.64 2.80
CA SER A 125 -61.48 -1.78 1.60
C SER A 125 -61.35 -0.30 2.00
N GLY A 126 -60.63 0.50 1.17
CA GLY A 126 -60.63 1.96 1.31
C GLY A 126 -59.91 2.64 0.16
N SER A 127 -60.67 3.16 -0.78
CA SER A 127 -60.30 3.99 -1.91
C SER A 127 -59.78 5.37 -1.48
N GLY A 128 -58.78 5.89 -2.17
CA GLY A 128 -58.37 7.28 -2.04
C GLY A 128 -57.22 7.63 -2.97
N ALA A 129 -57.57 8.29 -4.09
CA ALA A 129 -56.62 8.83 -5.06
C ALA A 129 -55.89 10.05 -4.50
N GLY A 130 -54.62 10.19 -4.82
CA GLY A 130 -53.85 11.39 -4.58
C GLY A 130 -52.55 11.35 -5.41
N PHE A 131 -52.63 11.96 -6.58
CA PHE A 131 -51.43 12.25 -7.41
C PHE A 131 -50.62 13.33 -6.70
N GLY A 132 -49.35 13.09 -6.48
CA GLY A 132 -48.36 14.06 -6.04
C GLY A 132 -47.05 13.76 -6.74
N ASP A 133 -46.82 14.45 -7.85
CA ASP A 133 -45.51 14.49 -8.51
C ASP A 133 -44.50 15.13 -7.55
N GLY A 134 -43.57 14.35 -7.05
CA GLY A 134 -42.41 14.78 -6.33
C GLY A 134 -41.22 13.96 -6.88
N ALA A 135 -40.56 14.48 -7.90
CA ALA A 135 -39.28 13.97 -8.32
C ALA A 135 -38.27 14.11 -7.17
N GLY A 136 -38.23 13.14 -6.31
CA GLY A 136 -37.20 12.97 -5.29
C GLY A 136 -35.97 12.41 -5.97
N ASP A 137 -34.97 13.26 -6.16
CA ASP A 137 -33.61 12.89 -6.49
C ASP A 137 -33.13 11.81 -5.50
N GLY A 138 -33.02 10.58 -6.00
CA GLY A 138 -32.64 9.40 -5.23
C GLY A 138 -31.14 9.32 -4.96
N SER A 139 -30.45 10.42 -4.72
CA SER A 139 -29.06 10.46 -4.26
C SER A 139 -28.96 10.65 -2.75
N GLY A 140 -29.61 9.80 -2.00
CA GLY A 140 -29.33 9.59 -0.58
C GLY A 140 -28.00 8.86 -0.40
N ALA A 141 -26.93 9.36 -1.01
CA ALA A 141 -25.58 8.95 -0.68
C ALA A 141 -25.33 9.35 0.77
N ASN A 142 -25.36 8.37 1.64
CA ASN A 142 -25.02 8.47 3.06
C ASN A 142 -23.60 9.06 3.17
N ARG A 143 -23.50 10.39 3.28
CA ARG A 143 -22.23 11.10 3.42
C ARG A 143 -21.79 10.96 4.88
N ASP A 144 -21.16 9.82 5.18
CA ASP A 144 -20.69 9.47 6.51
C ASP A 144 -19.40 10.22 6.91
N ALA A 145 -18.84 11.04 6.01
CA ALA A 145 -17.55 11.70 6.23
C ALA A 145 -17.59 13.17 5.80
N HIS A 146 -17.01 14.03 6.61
CA HIS A 146 -16.71 15.41 6.24
C HIS A 146 -15.25 15.50 5.80
N VAL A 147 -15.00 15.74 4.52
CA VAL A 147 -13.68 16.02 4.00
C VAL A 147 -13.38 17.50 4.19
N VAL A 148 -12.47 17.81 5.09
CA VAL A 148 -11.89 19.15 5.18
C VAL A 148 -10.59 19.12 4.39
N LYS A 149 -10.60 19.60 3.14
CA LYS A 149 -9.39 19.85 2.37
C LYS A 149 -8.93 21.26 2.67
N SER A 150 -7.78 21.41 3.29
CA SER A 150 -7.02 22.66 3.27
C SER A 150 -5.99 22.57 2.14
N GLY A 151 -6.21 23.31 1.05
CA GLY A 151 -5.27 23.44 -0.07
C GLY A 151 -5.44 22.41 -1.20
N GLU A 152 -5.37 22.87 -2.45
CA GLU A 152 -5.20 21.99 -3.62
C GLU A 152 -3.72 21.62 -3.74
N VAL A 153 -3.36 20.43 -3.28
CA VAL A 153 -2.01 19.88 -3.50
C VAL A 153 -1.96 19.27 -4.88
N LYS A 154 -1.16 19.83 -5.76
CA LYS A 154 -0.87 19.21 -7.05
C LYS A 154 0.13 18.08 -6.85
N MET A 155 -0.38 16.88 -6.63
CA MET A 155 0.43 15.68 -6.47
C MET A 155 0.69 15.02 -7.83
N THR A 156 1.86 14.38 -7.96
CA THR A 156 2.13 13.44 -9.04
C THR A 156 1.36 12.14 -8.74
N GLN A 157 1.01 11.40 -9.80
CA GLN A 157 0.36 10.10 -9.64
C GLN A 157 1.23 9.19 -8.77
N PRO A 158 0.76 8.73 -7.60
CA PRO A 158 1.48 7.77 -6.78
C PRO A 158 1.43 6.39 -7.42
N VAL A 159 2.46 5.60 -7.15
CA VAL A 159 2.54 4.21 -7.57
C VAL A 159 2.41 3.32 -6.34
N PHE A 160 1.48 2.36 -6.36
CA PHE A 160 1.39 1.33 -5.34
C PHE A 160 1.67 -0.04 -5.96
N ILE A 161 2.71 -0.73 -5.48
CA ILE A 161 3.00 -2.12 -5.85
C ILE A 161 2.54 -3.00 -4.69
N PRO A 162 1.46 -3.78 -4.86
CA PRO A 162 0.99 -4.69 -3.82
C PRO A 162 1.95 -5.87 -3.61
N SER A 163 1.83 -6.54 -2.47
CA SER A 163 2.63 -7.75 -2.17
C SER A 163 2.41 -8.86 -3.20
N MET A 164 1.18 -8.97 -3.70
CA MET A 164 0.83 -9.90 -4.77
C MET A 164 1.29 -9.38 -6.14
N ASP A 165 1.83 -10.28 -6.95
CA ASP A 165 2.17 -9.97 -8.34
C ASP A 165 0.91 -9.75 -9.18
N MET A 166 0.85 -8.62 -9.89
CA MET A 166 -0.25 -8.29 -10.79
C MET A 166 0.13 -8.42 -12.27
N MET A 167 1.42 -8.52 -12.61
CA MET A 167 1.86 -8.63 -13.99
C MET A 167 1.39 -9.93 -14.66
N GLY A 168 1.20 -10.99 -13.88
CA GLY A 168 0.63 -12.25 -14.35
C GLY A 168 -0.90 -12.27 -14.50
N HIS A 169 -1.61 -11.25 -14.00
CA HIS A 169 -3.08 -11.24 -13.91
C HIS A 169 -3.76 -10.22 -14.84
N THR A 170 -3.12 -9.79 -15.90
CA THR A 170 -3.58 -8.67 -16.73
C THR A 170 -4.77 -8.98 -17.62
N LYS A 171 -4.91 -10.25 -18.08
CA LYS A 171 -5.95 -10.64 -19.05
C LYS A 171 -7.35 -10.62 -18.43
N GLY A 172 -8.22 -9.76 -18.98
CA GLY A 172 -9.64 -9.69 -18.57
C GLY A 172 -9.86 -9.17 -17.14
N PHE A 173 -8.81 -8.76 -16.42
CA PHE A 173 -8.92 -8.32 -15.04
C PHE A 173 -9.75 -7.04 -14.93
N ARG A 174 -9.53 -6.06 -15.80
CA ARG A 174 -10.25 -4.77 -15.76
C ARG A 174 -11.76 -4.97 -15.98
N GLU A 175 -12.13 -5.79 -16.95
CA GLU A 175 -13.52 -6.10 -17.24
C GLU A 175 -14.17 -6.85 -16.09
N ALA A 176 -13.47 -7.82 -15.52
CA ALA A 176 -13.93 -8.57 -14.36
C ALA A 176 -14.04 -7.68 -13.11
N TYR A 177 -13.08 -6.82 -12.84
CA TYR A 177 -13.08 -5.89 -11.70
C TYR A 177 -14.28 -4.94 -11.73
N ASN A 178 -14.68 -4.47 -12.92
CA ASN A 178 -15.80 -3.54 -13.09
C ASN A 178 -17.17 -4.23 -13.15
N SER A 179 -17.22 -5.53 -13.42
CA SER A 179 -18.49 -6.26 -13.66
C SER A 179 -18.84 -7.29 -12.58
N VAL A 180 -17.86 -7.72 -11.78
CA VAL A 180 -18.03 -8.73 -10.72
C VAL A 180 -17.32 -8.26 -9.47
N VAL A 181 -17.83 -8.63 -8.28
CA VAL A 181 -17.12 -8.42 -7.03
C VAL A 181 -15.92 -9.38 -7.00
N LEU A 182 -14.73 -8.82 -7.09
CA LEU A 182 -13.47 -9.54 -6.96
C LEU A 182 -12.81 -9.23 -5.62
N ASP A 183 -12.16 -10.22 -5.01
CA ASP A 183 -11.36 -10.06 -3.77
C ASP A 183 -10.01 -9.36 -4.04
N PHE A 184 -10.02 -8.33 -4.88
CA PHE A 184 -8.86 -7.48 -5.16
C PHE A 184 -9.18 -6.05 -4.78
N ASP A 185 -8.27 -5.41 -4.08
CA ASP A 185 -8.45 -4.01 -3.73
C ASP A 185 -8.05 -3.05 -4.87
N LEU A 186 -8.26 -1.77 -4.63
CA LEU A 186 -7.99 -0.72 -5.61
C LEU A 186 -6.50 -0.67 -6.04
N THR A 187 -5.55 -1.08 -5.20
CA THR A 187 -4.13 -1.06 -5.55
C THR A 187 -3.84 -2.00 -6.72
N CYS A 188 -4.52 -3.15 -6.76
CA CYS A 188 -4.40 -4.13 -7.84
C CYS A 188 -4.97 -3.60 -9.17
N TYR A 189 -6.08 -2.89 -9.12
CA TYR A 189 -6.67 -2.24 -10.29
C TYR A 189 -5.79 -1.11 -10.83
N ASP A 190 -5.32 -0.24 -9.94
CA ASP A 190 -4.53 0.93 -10.31
C ASP A 190 -3.17 0.53 -10.92
N ILE A 191 -2.46 -0.44 -10.35
CA ILE A 191 -1.17 -0.88 -10.88
C ILE A 191 -1.29 -1.45 -12.29
N LEU A 192 -2.35 -2.21 -12.58
CA LEU A 192 -2.60 -2.73 -13.93
C LEU A 192 -2.91 -1.61 -14.93
N ASN A 193 -3.58 -0.55 -14.51
CA ASN A 193 -3.77 0.64 -15.35
C ASN A 193 -2.44 1.30 -15.66
N LEU A 194 -1.55 1.47 -14.66
CA LEU A 194 -0.24 2.08 -14.85
C LEU A 194 0.67 1.26 -15.78
N PHE A 195 0.55 -0.07 -15.80
CA PHE A 195 1.29 -0.91 -16.75
C PHE A 195 0.90 -0.64 -18.20
N ASN A 196 -0.37 -0.32 -18.47
CA ASN A 196 -0.90 -0.11 -19.81
C ASN A 196 -0.77 1.34 -20.30
N LEU A 197 -0.77 2.29 -19.39
CA LEU A 197 -0.74 3.72 -19.71
C LEU A 197 0.69 4.24 -19.69
N LYS A 198 1.07 5.01 -20.72
CA LYS A 198 2.29 5.81 -20.69
C LYS A 198 2.04 7.07 -19.86
N SER A 199 2.99 7.46 -19.01
CA SER A 199 2.93 8.72 -18.31
C SER A 199 2.88 9.88 -19.30
N ARG A 200 2.06 10.89 -18.99
CA ARG A 200 1.98 12.13 -19.76
C ARG A 200 3.15 13.11 -19.47
N VAL A 201 3.99 12.78 -18.49
CA VAL A 201 5.14 13.61 -18.12
C VAL A 201 6.22 13.42 -19.17
N THR A 202 6.30 14.33 -20.13
CA THR A 202 7.26 14.28 -21.24
C THR A 202 8.44 15.21 -21.05
N ALA A 203 8.52 15.98 -19.98
CA ALA A 203 9.36 17.16 -20.00
C ALA A 203 10.77 17.02 -19.42
N ASN A 204 11.04 16.21 -18.40
CA ASN A 204 12.38 16.20 -17.79
C ASN A 204 12.78 14.80 -17.32
N GLY A 205 13.42 14.07 -18.21
CA GLY A 205 14.28 12.96 -17.82
C GLY A 205 13.55 11.66 -17.51
N SER A 206 13.26 10.87 -18.56
CA SER A 206 13.30 9.42 -18.38
C SER A 206 14.65 9.07 -17.81
N VAL A 207 14.69 8.41 -16.68
CA VAL A 207 15.91 7.91 -16.07
C VAL A 207 16.21 6.52 -16.61
N PRO A 208 17.02 6.36 -17.66
CA PRO A 208 17.75 5.13 -17.88
C PRO A 208 18.97 5.22 -16.96
N ASP A 209 18.75 4.87 -15.72
CA ASP A 209 19.80 4.68 -14.75
C ASP A 209 20.46 3.32 -14.96
N ALA A 210 21.72 3.19 -14.52
CA ALA A 210 22.44 1.93 -14.51
C ALA A 210 21.66 0.83 -13.78
N SER A 211 20.92 1.18 -12.71
CA SER A 211 20.07 0.25 -11.96
C SER A 211 18.87 -0.26 -12.79
N HIS A 212 18.21 0.60 -13.57
CA HIS A 212 17.17 0.19 -14.52
C HIS A 212 17.72 -0.81 -15.52
N SER A 213 18.90 -0.53 -16.10
CA SER A 213 19.58 -1.41 -17.04
C SER A 213 19.91 -2.76 -16.42
N ARG A 214 20.37 -2.79 -15.15
CA ARG A 214 20.64 -4.03 -14.43
C ARG A 214 19.38 -4.86 -14.20
N LEU A 215 18.28 -4.24 -13.77
CA LEU A 215 16.99 -4.92 -13.62
C LEU A 215 16.48 -5.48 -14.96
N ALA A 216 16.55 -4.70 -16.04
CA ALA A 216 16.17 -5.14 -17.37
C ALA A 216 17.04 -6.32 -17.86
N ASN A 217 18.33 -6.29 -17.58
CA ASN A 217 19.24 -7.39 -17.91
C ASN A 217 18.92 -8.68 -17.14
N LEU A 218 18.48 -8.57 -15.87
CA LEU A 218 18.05 -9.74 -15.09
C LEU A 218 16.83 -10.44 -15.67
N LEU A 219 15.94 -9.70 -16.36
CA LEU A 219 14.81 -10.30 -17.07
C LEU A 219 15.25 -11.12 -18.29
N GLY A 220 16.44 -10.86 -18.81
CA GLY A 220 16.93 -11.51 -20.02
C GLY A 220 16.12 -11.22 -21.29
N GLY A 221 15.29 -10.17 -21.28
CA GLY A 221 14.42 -9.82 -22.38
C GLY A 221 13.64 -8.52 -22.15
N GLU A 222 12.79 -8.19 -23.11
CA GLU A 222 11.95 -7.00 -23.15
C GLU A 222 10.51 -7.33 -22.76
N ILE A 223 9.87 -6.45 -21.98
CA ILE A 223 8.46 -6.56 -21.62
C ILE A 223 7.63 -5.96 -22.77
N VAL A 224 6.87 -6.78 -23.44
CA VAL A 224 6.02 -6.38 -24.58
C VAL A 224 4.55 -6.49 -24.19
N ALA A 225 3.82 -5.39 -24.34
CA ALA A 225 2.36 -5.39 -24.23
C ALA A 225 1.72 -5.78 -25.56
N ASP A 226 0.66 -6.57 -25.49
CA ASP A 226 -0.22 -6.86 -26.62
C ASP A 226 -1.52 -6.07 -26.43
N ASP A 227 -1.64 -4.97 -27.17
CA ASP A 227 -2.78 -4.05 -27.08
C ASP A 227 -4.11 -4.71 -27.40
N SER A 228 -4.10 -5.80 -28.18
CA SER A 228 -5.33 -6.51 -28.60
C SER A 228 -5.89 -7.40 -27.49
N SER A 229 -5.03 -8.00 -26.67
CA SER A 229 -5.42 -8.95 -25.62
C SER A 229 -5.23 -8.40 -24.20
N GLY A 230 -4.59 -7.24 -24.04
CA GLY A 230 -4.22 -6.67 -22.73
C GLY A 230 -3.19 -7.50 -21.96
N ARG A 231 -2.48 -8.42 -22.65
CA ARG A 231 -1.48 -9.30 -22.04
C ARG A 231 -0.09 -8.71 -22.11
N PHE A 232 0.74 -9.10 -21.16
CA PHE A 232 2.18 -8.85 -21.19
C PHE A 232 2.96 -10.14 -21.46
N PHE A 233 4.07 -9.97 -22.15
CA PHE A 233 4.98 -11.03 -22.52
C PHE A 233 6.41 -10.62 -22.24
N LEU A 234 7.23 -11.60 -21.90
CA LEU A 234 8.68 -11.45 -21.88
C LEU A 234 9.22 -11.95 -23.24
N LYS A 235 9.77 -11.03 -24.03
CA LYS A 235 10.40 -11.31 -25.33
C LYS A 235 11.90 -11.46 -25.11
N THR A 236 12.42 -12.67 -25.30
CA THR A 236 13.84 -13.00 -25.22
C THR A 236 14.41 -13.31 -26.59
N ALA A 237 15.73 -13.55 -26.67
CA ALA A 237 16.36 -14.00 -27.91
C ALA A 237 15.82 -15.35 -28.42
N THR A 238 15.29 -16.20 -27.52
CA THR A 238 14.79 -17.53 -27.83
C THR A 238 13.29 -17.57 -28.12
N GLY A 239 12.57 -16.47 -27.90
CA GLY A 239 11.14 -16.42 -28.17
C GLY A 239 10.35 -15.49 -27.25
N ARG A 240 9.04 -15.67 -27.22
CA ARG A 240 8.07 -14.89 -26.46
C ARG A 240 7.40 -15.80 -25.43
N THR A 241 7.48 -15.43 -24.16
CA THR A 241 6.85 -16.16 -23.04
C THR A 241 5.74 -15.31 -22.42
N ASP A 242 4.55 -15.88 -22.24
CA ASP A 242 3.43 -15.21 -21.56
C ASP A 242 3.80 -14.96 -20.08
N MET A 243 3.48 -13.78 -19.54
CA MET A 243 3.88 -13.39 -18.18
C MET A 243 3.44 -14.37 -17.08
N PRO A 244 2.25 -14.99 -17.11
CA PRO A 244 1.90 -16.02 -16.14
C PRO A 244 2.85 -17.22 -16.08
N MET A 245 3.63 -17.47 -17.15
CA MET A 245 4.63 -18.55 -17.22
C MET A 245 6.02 -18.10 -16.73
N VAL A 246 6.23 -16.82 -16.52
CA VAL A 246 7.48 -16.26 -15.96
C VAL A 246 7.46 -16.44 -14.46
N ALA A 247 8.61 -16.76 -13.85
CA ALA A 247 8.72 -16.89 -12.39
C ALA A 247 8.26 -15.61 -11.68
N GLU A 248 7.51 -15.75 -10.57
CA GLU A 248 6.86 -14.63 -9.88
C GLU A 248 7.84 -13.54 -9.43
N GLY A 249 9.00 -13.92 -8.89
CA GLY A 249 10.04 -12.94 -8.53
C GLY A 249 10.53 -12.12 -9.72
N LEU A 250 10.64 -12.71 -10.92
CA LEU A 250 10.98 -11.97 -12.13
C LEU A 250 9.83 -11.07 -12.60
N ARG A 251 8.57 -11.45 -12.38
CA ARG A 251 7.41 -10.59 -12.69
C ARG A 251 7.35 -9.35 -11.79
N LYS A 252 7.78 -9.44 -10.52
CA LYS A 252 7.93 -8.27 -9.64
C LYS A 252 9.00 -7.30 -10.16
N ILE A 253 10.14 -7.82 -10.60
CA ILE A 253 11.17 -7.02 -11.29
C ILE A 253 10.60 -6.41 -12.57
N ALA A 254 9.88 -7.19 -13.37
CA ALA A 254 9.23 -6.71 -14.58
C ALA A 254 8.24 -5.56 -14.30
N SER A 255 7.49 -5.64 -13.20
CA SER A 255 6.59 -4.55 -12.78
C SER A 255 7.35 -3.25 -12.54
N LEU A 256 8.46 -3.29 -11.81
CA LEU A 256 9.30 -2.11 -11.57
C LEU A 256 9.89 -1.55 -12.87
N VAL A 257 10.49 -2.42 -13.70
CA VAL A 257 11.05 -2.04 -15.02
C VAL A 257 9.97 -1.39 -15.89
N ARG A 258 8.76 -1.95 -15.91
CA ARG A 258 7.64 -1.40 -16.70
C ARG A 258 7.21 -0.02 -16.23
N LEU A 259 7.12 0.18 -14.91
CA LEU A 259 6.74 1.47 -14.32
C LEU A 259 7.80 2.55 -14.60
N GLN A 260 9.08 2.21 -14.52
CA GLN A 260 10.18 3.11 -14.88
C GLN A 260 10.14 3.44 -16.38
N SER A 261 10.00 2.44 -17.25
CA SER A 261 9.94 2.62 -18.71
C SER A 261 8.73 3.46 -19.15
N ASN A 262 7.63 3.40 -18.42
CA ASN A 262 6.44 4.20 -18.67
C ASN A 262 6.49 5.60 -18.03
N ASN A 263 7.60 5.98 -17.37
CA ASN A 263 7.79 7.26 -16.66
C ASN A 263 6.76 7.51 -15.53
N TRP A 264 6.38 6.47 -14.78
CA TRP A 264 5.56 6.64 -13.59
C TRP A 264 6.38 6.95 -12.34
N LEU A 265 7.64 6.51 -12.30
CA LEU A 265 8.58 6.75 -11.22
C LEU A 265 9.56 7.85 -11.65
N VAL A 266 9.11 9.10 -11.48
CA VAL A 266 9.84 10.32 -11.85
C VAL A 266 10.08 11.18 -10.61
N PRO A 267 11.01 12.16 -10.66
CA PRO A 267 11.25 13.07 -9.55
C PRO A 267 9.96 13.73 -9.04
N GLY A 268 9.77 13.70 -7.71
CA GLY A 268 8.57 14.19 -7.03
C GLY A 268 7.40 13.18 -7.01
N SER A 269 7.57 11.98 -7.57
CA SER A 269 6.58 10.90 -7.39
C SER A 269 6.79 10.14 -6.08
N THR A 270 5.75 9.40 -5.65
CA THR A 270 5.81 8.54 -4.47
C THR A 270 5.57 7.10 -4.89
N LEU A 271 6.46 6.20 -4.43
CA LEU A 271 6.33 4.75 -4.57
C LEU A 271 5.94 4.15 -3.21
N TYR A 272 4.82 3.44 -3.16
CA TYR A 272 4.43 2.55 -2.08
C TYR A 272 4.65 1.11 -2.52
N TRP A 273 5.44 0.35 -1.78
CA TRP A 273 5.72 -1.05 -2.09
C TRP A 273 5.48 -1.95 -0.88
N ASP A 274 4.47 -2.79 -0.99
CA ASP A 274 4.12 -3.72 0.09
C ASP A 274 4.89 -5.04 -0.11
N GLU A 275 5.75 -5.38 0.84
CA GLU A 275 6.54 -6.63 0.91
C GLU A 275 7.25 -7.00 -0.42
N PRO A 276 8.26 -6.20 -0.85
CA PRO A 276 8.97 -6.45 -2.10
C PRO A 276 9.67 -7.83 -2.15
N GLU A 277 10.01 -8.37 -0.99
CA GLU A 277 10.73 -9.65 -0.86
C GLU A 277 9.88 -10.89 -1.11
N VAL A 278 8.56 -10.81 -1.02
CA VAL A 278 7.68 -11.97 -1.16
C VAL A 278 7.89 -12.62 -2.54
N ASN A 279 8.18 -13.94 -2.52
CA ASN A 279 8.48 -14.77 -3.71
C ASN A 279 9.70 -14.31 -4.53
N LEU A 280 10.54 -13.42 -3.99
CA LEU A 280 11.78 -13.00 -4.63
C LEU A 280 12.97 -13.83 -4.10
N ASN A 281 13.80 -14.32 -5.02
CA ASN A 281 15.05 -14.97 -4.65
C ASN A 281 15.98 -13.97 -3.93
N PRO A 282 16.59 -14.32 -2.78
CA PRO A 282 17.51 -13.45 -2.05
C PRO A 282 18.64 -12.83 -2.90
N ILE A 283 19.12 -13.52 -3.93
CA ILE A 283 20.15 -12.99 -4.85
C ILE A 283 19.64 -11.75 -5.61
N LEU A 284 18.34 -11.71 -5.92
CA LEU A 284 17.73 -10.59 -6.63
C LEU A 284 17.45 -9.39 -5.71
N MET A 285 17.48 -9.60 -4.39
CA MET A 285 17.21 -8.55 -3.41
C MET A 285 18.23 -7.43 -3.49
N GLN A 286 19.49 -7.76 -3.66
CA GLN A 286 20.56 -6.76 -3.81
C GLN A 286 20.27 -5.78 -4.94
N VAL A 287 19.92 -6.28 -6.13
CA VAL A 287 19.66 -5.43 -7.30
C VAL A 287 18.35 -4.65 -7.16
N LEU A 288 17.35 -5.24 -6.49
CA LEU A 288 16.11 -4.57 -6.20
C LEU A 288 16.32 -3.38 -5.27
N ILE A 289 17.07 -3.56 -4.18
CA ILE A 289 17.37 -2.49 -3.21
C ILE A 289 18.24 -1.41 -3.84
N GLU A 290 19.23 -1.76 -4.66
CA GLU A 290 19.99 -0.80 -5.46
C GLU A 290 19.06 0.08 -6.31
N SER A 291 18.05 -0.51 -6.92
CA SER A 291 17.08 0.25 -7.71
C SER A 291 16.18 1.15 -6.86
N VAL A 292 15.78 0.70 -5.67
CA VAL A 292 15.02 1.51 -4.70
C VAL A 292 15.83 2.73 -4.27
N LEU A 293 17.10 2.56 -3.91
CA LEU A 293 18.00 3.66 -3.53
C LEU A 293 18.26 4.61 -4.71
N SER A 294 18.45 4.05 -5.91
CA SER A 294 18.59 4.87 -7.10
C SER A 294 17.36 5.72 -7.39
N LEU A 295 16.15 5.17 -7.30
CA LEU A 295 14.91 5.95 -7.43
C LEU A 295 14.86 7.07 -6.40
N SER A 296 15.22 6.78 -5.15
CA SER A 296 15.25 7.77 -4.08
C SER A 296 16.24 8.91 -4.37
N ARG A 297 17.45 8.59 -4.82
CA ARG A 297 18.49 9.56 -5.23
C ARG A 297 18.02 10.46 -6.38
N HIS A 298 17.10 9.95 -7.21
CA HIS A 298 16.47 10.70 -8.30
C HIS A 298 15.18 11.44 -7.89
N GLY A 299 14.90 11.56 -6.59
CA GLY A 299 13.80 12.37 -6.07
C GLY A 299 12.45 11.65 -6.03
N VAL A 300 12.42 10.33 -6.07
CA VAL A 300 11.22 9.52 -5.77
C VAL A 300 11.21 9.22 -4.28
N GLN A 301 10.16 9.62 -3.57
CA GLN A 301 9.99 9.20 -2.18
C GLN A 301 9.46 7.76 -2.14
N VAL A 302 10.13 6.88 -1.39
CA VAL A 302 9.79 5.46 -1.34
C VAL A 302 9.31 5.07 0.06
N PHE A 303 8.18 4.39 0.12
CA PHE A 303 7.66 3.73 1.31
C PHE A 303 7.60 2.23 1.02
N LEU A 304 8.31 1.44 1.80
CA LEU A 304 8.25 -0.01 1.68
C LEU A 304 7.95 -0.66 3.04
N THR A 305 7.14 -1.70 3.01
CA THR A 305 6.94 -2.58 4.17
C THR A 305 7.78 -3.83 3.99
N THR A 306 8.28 -4.40 5.06
CA THR A 306 9.06 -5.63 4.97
C THR A 306 9.00 -6.46 6.25
N HIS A 307 9.11 -7.78 6.08
CA HIS A 307 9.39 -8.75 7.14
C HIS A 307 10.79 -9.35 7.01
N SER A 308 11.58 -8.90 6.04
CA SER A 308 12.87 -9.50 5.71
C SER A 308 14.04 -8.74 6.33
N TYR A 309 14.84 -9.47 7.12
CA TYR A 309 16.15 -8.96 7.56
C TYR A 309 17.05 -8.61 6.38
N VAL A 310 16.97 -9.39 5.29
CA VAL A 310 17.81 -9.17 4.10
C VAL A 310 17.51 -7.80 3.47
N VAL A 311 16.23 -7.40 3.39
CA VAL A 311 15.84 -6.07 2.88
C VAL A 311 16.46 -4.95 3.72
N LEU A 312 16.35 -5.06 5.05
CA LEU A 312 16.91 -4.06 5.97
C LEU A 312 18.44 -4.00 5.87
N LYS A 313 19.07 -5.16 5.78
CA LYS A 313 20.54 -5.24 5.71
C LYS A 313 21.07 -4.77 4.37
N GLU A 314 20.38 -5.04 3.28
CA GLU A 314 20.75 -4.53 1.96
C GLU A 314 20.58 -3.00 1.89
N LEU A 315 19.52 -2.44 2.48
CA LEU A 315 19.37 -0.98 2.60
C LEU A 315 20.56 -0.35 3.36
N ASP A 316 20.95 -0.93 4.48
CA ASP A 316 22.08 -0.47 5.28
C ASP A 316 23.43 -0.59 4.55
N LEU A 317 23.66 -1.71 3.87
CA LEU A 317 24.94 -2.00 3.19
C LEU A 317 25.15 -1.19 1.91
N GLN A 318 24.07 -0.79 1.23
CA GLN A 318 24.11 -0.09 -0.05
C GLN A 318 23.85 1.40 0.07
N ALA A 319 23.46 1.87 1.26
CA ALA A 319 23.29 3.28 1.52
C ALA A 319 24.62 4.04 1.48
N ASP A 320 24.59 5.20 0.84
CA ASP A 320 25.67 6.20 0.88
C ASP A 320 25.37 7.24 1.99
N ASP A 321 26.36 8.01 2.40
CA ASP A 321 26.23 9.04 3.45
C ASP A 321 25.16 10.11 3.16
N ASP A 322 24.87 10.35 1.90
CA ASP A 322 23.88 11.31 1.42
C ASP A 322 22.46 10.73 1.33
N ASP A 323 22.31 9.41 1.43
CA ASP A 323 21.02 8.76 1.37
C ASP A 323 20.16 9.09 2.59
N ARG A 324 18.89 9.34 2.35
CA ARG A 324 17.90 9.67 3.37
C ARG A 324 17.01 8.48 3.61
N ILE A 325 17.41 7.61 4.55
CA ILE A 325 16.64 6.43 4.92
C ILE A 325 16.10 6.61 6.34
N ARG A 326 14.82 6.25 6.55
CA ARG A 326 14.22 6.15 7.88
C ARG A 326 13.55 4.81 8.06
N PHE A 327 13.83 4.18 9.18
CA PHE A 327 13.29 2.90 9.57
C PHE A 327 12.21 3.10 10.63
N PHE A 328 11.09 2.40 10.48
CA PHE A 328 9.97 2.42 11.41
C PHE A 328 9.69 1.02 11.92
N SER A 329 9.49 0.87 13.22
CA SER A 329 8.98 -0.35 13.82
C SER A 329 7.58 -0.13 14.37
N LEU A 330 6.62 -0.92 13.86
CA LEU A 330 5.23 -0.91 14.30
C LEU A 330 4.98 -2.09 15.24
N GLN A 331 4.61 -1.78 16.49
CA GLN A 331 4.19 -2.77 17.46
C GLN A 331 2.69 -2.73 17.69
N GLY A 332 2.00 -3.80 17.30
CA GLY A 332 0.58 -3.96 17.58
C GLY A 332 0.34 -4.24 19.07
N ASN A 333 -0.46 -3.40 19.72
CA ASN A 333 -0.98 -3.63 21.05
C ASN A 333 -2.50 -3.59 20.99
N GLN A 334 -3.17 -4.72 21.34
CA GLN A 334 -4.64 -4.81 21.30
C GLN A 334 -5.33 -3.75 22.14
N LYS A 335 -4.73 -3.33 23.29
CA LYS A 335 -5.32 -2.34 24.19
C LYS A 335 -4.99 -0.90 23.83
N ASN A 336 -3.74 -0.66 23.43
CA ASN A 336 -3.23 0.71 23.24
C ASN A 336 -3.20 1.15 21.77
N GLY A 337 -3.47 0.23 20.83
CA GLY A 337 -3.28 0.46 19.41
C GLY A 337 -1.83 0.20 18.99
N THR A 338 -1.51 0.52 17.75
CA THR A 338 -0.15 0.35 17.23
C THR A 338 0.73 1.52 17.69
N GLU A 339 1.81 1.18 18.36
CA GLU A 339 2.88 2.12 18.71
C GLU A 339 3.95 2.12 17.61
N VAL A 340 4.61 3.27 17.39
CA VAL A 340 5.66 3.43 16.39
C VAL A 340 6.94 3.93 17.05
N SER A 341 8.05 3.34 16.65
CA SER A 341 9.39 3.91 16.87
C SER A 341 10.09 4.10 15.53
N SER A 342 10.96 5.10 15.43
CA SER A 342 11.69 5.36 14.19
C SER A 342 13.12 5.83 14.45
N THR A 343 14.00 5.53 13.51
CA THR A 343 15.42 5.91 13.54
C THR A 343 15.95 5.95 12.11
N ASP A 344 17.06 6.66 11.89
CA ASP A 344 17.77 6.67 10.62
C ASP A 344 18.86 5.58 10.56
N ASP A 345 19.10 4.85 11.67
CA ASP A 345 20.00 3.71 11.77
C ASP A 345 19.24 2.46 12.23
N PHE A 346 19.06 1.49 11.33
CA PHE A 346 18.26 0.30 11.62
C PHE A 346 18.81 -0.56 12.76
N THR A 347 20.12 -0.46 13.05
CA THR A 347 20.75 -1.21 14.16
C THR A 347 20.30 -0.70 15.52
N THR A 348 19.86 0.55 15.60
CA THR A 348 19.32 1.19 16.80
C THR A 348 17.80 1.13 16.91
N LEU A 349 17.12 0.58 15.91
CA LEU A 349 15.66 0.47 15.89
C LEU A 349 15.16 -0.51 16.96
N ILE A 350 14.45 0.03 17.95
CA ILE A 350 13.88 -0.74 19.06
C ILE A 350 12.38 -0.41 19.19
N PRO A 351 11.54 -1.43 19.22
CA PRO A 351 11.84 -2.86 19.07
C PRO A 351 12.07 -3.27 17.63
N ASN A 352 12.90 -4.30 17.43
CA ASN A 352 13.15 -4.87 16.13
C ASN A 352 12.93 -6.39 16.21
N SER A 353 11.69 -6.82 15.99
CA SER A 353 11.30 -8.24 16.06
C SER A 353 12.07 -9.10 15.05
N ILE A 354 12.40 -8.53 13.88
CA ILE A 354 13.16 -9.21 12.83
C ILE A 354 14.58 -9.50 13.31
N LEU A 355 15.29 -8.48 13.78
CA LEU A 355 16.67 -8.62 14.25
C LEU A 355 16.75 -9.56 15.47
N ASN A 356 15.79 -9.44 16.39
CA ASN A 356 15.70 -10.30 17.57
C ASN A 356 15.53 -11.78 17.20
N GLU A 357 14.68 -12.09 16.23
CA GLU A 357 14.49 -13.49 15.79
C GLU A 357 15.72 -14.03 15.06
N TYR A 358 16.38 -13.24 14.22
CA TYR A 358 17.63 -13.66 13.59
C TYR A 358 18.76 -13.90 14.62
N SER A 359 18.86 -13.07 15.65
CA SER A 359 19.80 -13.29 16.76
C SER A 359 19.47 -14.57 17.53
N SER A 360 18.18 -14.81 17.80
CA SER A 360 17.72 -16.04 18.44
C SER A 360 18.01 -17.28 17.59
N LEU A 361 17.80 -17.20 16.27
CA LEU A 361 18.12 -18.29 15.35
C LEU A 361 19.61 -18.61 15.37
N TYR A 362 20.47 -17.58 15.32
CA TYR A 362 21.92 -17.75 15.41
C TYR A 362 22.35 -18.38 16.72
N ASP A 363 21.80 -17.94 17.86
CA ASP A 363 22.10 -18.53 19.17
C ASP A 363 21.65 -19.99 19.26
N ARG A 364 20.53 -20.35 18.66
CA ARG A 364 20.08 -21.77 18.57
C ARG A 364 21.03 -22.63 17.74
N ASP A 365 21.50 -22.11 16.62
CA ASP A 365 22.44 -22.82 15.75
C ASP A 365 23.82 -22.99 16.44
N LEU A 366 24.29 -21.92 17.09
CA LEU A 366 25.53 -21.98 17.88
C LEU A 366 25.45 -22.98 19.03
N THR A 367 24.31 -22.99 19.75
CA THR A 367 24.05 -23.96 20.82
C THR A 367 24.08 -25.39 20.31
N ARG A 368 23.46 -25.65 19.16
CA ARG A 368 23.46 -26.96 18.51
C ARG A 368 24.88 -27.39 18.08
N SER A 369 25.63 -26.49 17.46
CA SER A 369 26.95 -26.80 16.91
C SER A 369 28.03 -26.95 17.98
N THR A 370 27.94 -26.20 19.09
CA THR A 370 28.93 -26.23 20.17
C THR A 370 28.56 -27.15 21.32
N GLY A 371 27.32 -27.65 21.38
CA GLY A 371 26.79 -28.44 22.52
C GLY A 371 26.77 -27.68 23.84
N ARG A 372 26.85 -26.33 23.81
CA ARG A 372 26.84 -25.45 25.00
C ARG A 372 25.76 -24.38 24.87
N SER A 373 24.90 -24.30 25.87
CA SER A 373 24.03 -23.15 26.04
C SER A 373 24.87 -21.93 26.45
N ARG A 374 24.44 -20.73 26.06
CA ARG A 374 25.01 -19.45 26.54
C ARG A 374 25.02 -19.32 28.07
N THR A 375 24.19 -20.10 28.78
CA THR A 375 24.10 -20.17 30.24
C THR A 375 25.06 -21.17 30.87
N GLY A 376 25.96 -21.82 30.10
CA GLY A 376 26.97 -22.75 30.65
C GLY A 376 26.45 -24.14 31.05
N GLU A 377 25.15 -24.44 30.89
CA GLU A 377 24.61 -25.76 31.15
C GLU A 377 24.76 -26.69 29.93
N ARG A 378 25.40 -27.83 30.15
CA ARG A 378 25.45 -28.92 29.14
C ARG A 378 24.06 -29.53 29.00
N ILE A 379 23.46 -29.40 27.84
CA ILE A 379 22.30 -30.19 27.49
C ILE A 379 22.78 -31.64 27.28
N ARG A 380 22.32 -32.55 28.13
CA ARG A 380 22.58 -34.00 28.03
C ARG A 380 21.69 -34.64 26.97
#